data_26f4f3e8ab31148fd976d0a7f559f0e8
#
_entry.id   26f4f3e8ab31148fd976d0a7f559f0e8
#
_cell.length_a   1.000
_cell.length_b   1.000
_cell.length_c   1.000
_cell.angle_alpha   90.00
_cell.angle_beta   90.00
_cell.angle_gamma   90.00
#
_symmetry.space_group_name_H-M   'P 1'
#
loop_
_entity.id
_entity.type
_entity.pdbx_description
1 polymer ?
#
loop_
_entity_poly.entity_id
_entity_poly.type
_entity_poly.pdbx_seq_one_letter_code
_entity_poly.pdbx_strand_id
1 'polypeptide(L)'
;MTARILLSLITFLLAFSTMSVAQDTLQIDFNTFLNRALDNSGQMMYQQQDVEIAENQIKQAQAQRIVPNMRLDTQHGLVPGIESDRTDLQEDEYYLDPNLRNNWNDWAIYTKFQLSAVQPVFTWGAINKAVEAARLGAEAAQYSFDAKKADLELRLFDLYFSYVLALEIERLLEEAQDKVNQIERQINDMREEGDSSLDESEVFKFEIYKSEFEIQKAEVHENMNFVKETWNYVLRNEEGNVFEPQVRFLDPVGANIEPVDFYQNAAFNNRPELKALKAGEEATETYITSLKKQNLPGLYLAGYVNFANTPNRPRQSNPFIQNSTNLFTGGFGFTIRQKLNFFSIRANIERSKIKLKQASYAQDAAKDGILLEVNNHYRQASLADVKVEQTDEALVTSKRWLRQEQLDYDFGMGEVKDLIDAMRKELELKLQLKQRIFEYNSSLAKLNKSAGIPLTTLITN
;
A
#
# COMPACT_ATOMS: atom_id res chain seq x y z
N MET A 1 -39.00 55.49 15.23
CA MET A 1 -38.73 54.03 15.32
C MET A 1 -37.96 53.48 14.12
N THR A 2 -37.98 54.17 13.00
CA THR A 2 -37.32 53.74 11.73
C THR A 2 -35.84 53.98 11.65
N ALA A 3 -35.22 54.94 12.34
CA ALA A 3 -33.79 55.23 12.29
C ALA A 3 -32.94 54.21 13.12
N ARG A 4 -33.49 53.59 14.17
CA ARG A 4 -32.77 52.55 14.97
C ARG A 4 -32.73 51.20 14.29
N ILE A 5 -33.69 50.88 13.44
CA ILE A 5 -33.72 49.64 12.65
C ILE A 5 -32.74 49.72 11.50
N LEU A 6 -32.56 50.88 10.87
CA LEU A 6 -31.58 51.09 9.79
C LEU A 6 -30.12 51.00 10.31
N LEU A 7 -29.85 51.51 11.52
CA LEU A 7 -28.53 51.46 12.11
C LEU A 7 -28.15 50.05 12.56
N SER A 8 -29.09 49.22 13.01
CA SER A 8 -28.86 47.82 13.37
C SER A 8 -28.67 46.92 12.13
N LEU A 9 -29.27 47.27 10.98
CA LEU A 9 -29.08 46.54 9.72
C LEU A 9 -27.72 46.84 9.11
N ILE A 10 -27.21 48.08 9.25
CA ILE A 10 -25.88 48.48 8.77
C ILE A 10 -24.78 47.87 9.64
N THR A 11 -24.95 47.74 10.95
CA THR A 11 -24.00 47.05 11.84
C THR A 11 -24.01 45.53 11.63
N PHE A 12 -25.12 44.93 11.20
CA PHE A 12 -25.19 43.52 10.88
C PHE A 12 -24.56 43.17 9.49
N LEU A 13 -24.65 44.12 8.52
CA LEU A 13 -23.99 43.99 7.21
C LEU A 13 -22.48 44.21 7.26
N LEU A 14 -21.97 44.99 8.23
CA LEU A 14 -20.54 45.19 8.43
C LEU A 14 -19.86 44.05 9.23
N ALA A 15 -20.64 43.19 9.90
CA ALA A 15 -20.13 42.00 10.59
C ALA A 15 -19.90 40.78 9.65
N PHE A 16 -20.38 40.86 8.40
CA PHE A 16 -20.01 39.92 7.31
C PHE A 16 -18.90 40.50 6.44
N SER A 17 -17.94 41.22 7.03
CA SER A 17 -16.62 41.30 6.40
C SER A 17 -16.12 39.87 6.32
N THR A 18 -16.12 39.31 5.13
CA THR A 18 -15.46 38.05 4.79
C THR A 18 -14.10 38.08 5.46
N MET A 19 -13.93 37.24 6.50
CA MET A 19 -12.59 36.79 6.85
C MET A 19 -12.08 36.11 5.57
N SER A 20 -11.37 36.85 4.76
CA SER A 20 -10.41 36.30 3.82
C SER A 20 -9.44 35.60 4.72
N VAL A 21 -9.67 34.29 4.96
CA VAL A 21 -8.65 33.44 5.53
C VAL A 21 -7.55 33.49 4.49
N ALA A 22 -6.49 34.26 4.79
CA ALA A 22 -5.28 34.15 4.04
C ALA A 22 -4.91 32.67 4.09
N GLN A 23 -5.02 31.98 2.98
CA GLN A 23 -4.56 30.60 2.87
C GLN A 23 -3.06 30.64 3.13
N ASP A 24 -2.64 30.23 4.32
CA ASP A 24 -1.22 30.11 4.64
C ASP A 24 -0.61 29.02 3.75
N THR A 25 0.31 29.44 2.88
CA THR A 25 1.09 28.53 2.07
C THR A 25 2.16 27.90 2.95
N LEU A 26 2.01 26.61 3.23
CA LEU A 26 2.96 25.82 4.02
C LEU A 26 3.95 25.12 3.09
N GLN A 27 5.22 25.46 3.23
CA GLN A 27 6.30 24.78 2.50
C GLN A 27 6.70 23.50 3.24
N ILE A 28 6.69 22.37 2.53
CA ILE A 28 7.06 21.06 3.09
C ILE A 28 8.22 20.45 2.31
N ASP A 29 9.18 19.88 3.05
CA ASP A 29 10.26 19.10 2.47
C ASP A 29 9.77 17.72 2.00
N PHE A 30 10.60 17.04 1.22
CA PHE A 30 10.24 15.74 0.66
C PHE A 30 9.94 14.68 1.75
N ASN A 31 10.71 14.64 2.84
CA ASN A 31 10.51 13.63 3.87
C ASN A 31 9.18 13.84 4.61
N THR A 32 8.86 15.10 4.92
CA THR A 32 7.57 15.47 5.53
C THR A 32 6.40 15.13 4.60
N PHE A 33 6.53 15.46 3.31
CA PHE A 33 5.55 15.08 2.28
C PHE A 33 5.37 13.57 2.20
N LEU A 34 6.47 12.82 2.10
CA LEU A 34 6.48 11.37 1.98
C LEU A 34 5.78 10.69 3.17
N ASN A 35 6.17 11.06 4.40
CA ASN A 35 5.60 10.48 5.60
C ASN A 35 4.09 10.77 5.70
N ARG A 36 3.66 12.02 5.48
CA ARG A 36 2.24 12.38 5.53
C ARG A 36 1.42 11.66 4.46
N ALA A 37 1.97 11.52 3.26
CA ALA A 37 1.32 10.80 2.15
C ALA A 37 1.20 9.29 2.42
N LEU A 38 2.23 8.68 3.00
CA LEU A 38 2.22 7.26 3.39
C LEU A 38 1.20 7.00 4.51
N ASP A 39 1.20 7.84 5.56
CA ASP A 39 0.29 7.71 6.70
C ASP A 39 -1.18 7.86 6.29
N ASN A 40 -1.45 8.72 5.30
CA ASN A 40 -2.79 8.96 4.77
C ASN A 40 -3.21 7.97 3.68
N SER A 41 -2.30 7.10 3.22
CA SER A 41 -2.56 6.19 2.11
C SER A 41 -3.49 5.04 2.49
N GLY A 42 -4.71 5.04 1.94
CA GLY A 42 -5.63 3.90 2.06
C GLY A 42 -5.05 2.59 1.50
N GLN A 43 -4.17 2.68 0.49
CA GLN A 43 -3.46 1.52 -0.05
C GLN A 43 -2.50 0.93 1.00
N MET A 44 -1.76 1.78 1.73
CA MET A 44 -0.85 1.31 2.79
C MET A 44 -1.62 0.75 3.98
N MET A 45 -2.72 1.41 4.39
CA MET A 45 -3.61 0.90 5.44
C MET A 45 -4.17 -0.48 5.08
N TYR A 46 -4.58 -0.69 3.83
CA TYR A 46 -5.03 -2.00 3.35
C TYR A 46 -3.93 -3.06 3.42
N GLN A 47 -2.72 -2.75 2.92
CA GLN A 47 -1.60 -3.69 2.95
C GLN A 47 -1.13 -4.01 4.38
N GLN A 48 -1.25 -3.08 5.31
CA GLN A 48 -0.95 -3.30 6.73
C GLN A 48 -1.87 -4.37 7.34
N GLN A 49 -3.14 -4.45 6.89
CA GLN A 49 -4.05 -5.50 7.35
C GLN A 49 -3.59 -6.91 6.95
N ASP A 50 -2.90 -7.07 5.82
CA ASP A 50 -2.33 -8.37 5.43
C ASP A 50 -1.23 -8.81 6.42
N VAL A 51 -0.45 -7.87 6.93
CA VAL A 51 0.55 -8.13 7.99
C VAL A 51 -0.17 -8.51 9.30
N GLU A 52 -1.20 -7.77 9.71
CA GLU A 52 -1.96 -8.06 10.91
C GLU A 52 -2.67 -9.43 10.83
N ILE A 53 -3.18 -9.83 9.65
CA ILE A 53 -3.73 -11.16 9.41
C ILE A 53 -2.65 -12.23 9.63
N ALA A 54 -1.45 -12.03 9.10
CA ALA A 54 -0.34 -12.97 9.26
C ALA A 54 0.13 -13.05 10.72
N GLU A 55 0.18 -11.94 11.45
CA GLU A 55 0.46 -11.92 12.90
C GLU A 55 -0.64 -12.65 13.70
N ASN A 56 -1.90 -12.49 13.31
CA ASN A 56 -2.99 -13.20 13.95
C ASN A 56 -2.87 -14.72 13.75
N GLN A 57 -2.36 -15.20 12.61
CA GLN A 57 -2.05 -16.61 12.39
C GLN A 57 -1.03 -17.16 13.40
N ILE A 58 -0.07 -16.33 13.85
CA ILE A 58 0.85 -16.72 14.94
C ILE A 58 0.05 -16.97 16.23
N LYS A 59 -0.86 -16.04 16.59
CA LYS A 59 -1.70 -16.18 17.79
C LYS A 59 -2.58 -17.42 17.70
N GLN A 60 -3.16 -17.72 16.54
CA GLN A 60 -3.96 -18.92 16.31
C GLN A 60 -3.13 -20.21 16.47
N ALA A 61 -1.91 -20.23 15.94
CA ALA A 61 -1.01 -21.36 16.10
C ALA A 61 -0.58 -21.56 17.58
N GLN A 62 -0.33 -20.48 18.31
CA GLN A 62 0.01 -20.49 19.73
C GLN A 62 -1.18 -20.94 20.60
N ALA A 63 -2.41 -20.52 20.27
CA ALA A 63 -3.61 -20.87 21.00
C ALA A 63 -3.81 -22.39 21.09
N GLN A 64 -3.43 -23.16 20.05
CA GLN A 64 -3.49 -24.63 20.08
C GLN A 64 -2.63 -25.25 21.19
N ARG A 65 -1.62 -24.55 21.69
CA ARG A 65 -0.75 -25.02 22.77
C ARG A 65 -1.25 -24.61 24.16
N ILE A 66 -1.82 -23.40 24.27
CA ILE A 66 -2.09 -22.74 25.56
C ILE A 66 -3.50 -23.07 26.05
N VAL A 67 -4.46 -23.13 25.16
CA VAL A 67 -5.89 -23.28 25.49
C VAL A 67 -6.39 -24.65 25.02
N PRO A 68 -7.09 -25.43 25.88
CA PRO A 68 -7.75 -26.66 25.47
C PRO A 68 -8.79 -26.37 24.38
N ASN A 69 -8.88 -27.27 23.43
CA ASN A 69 -10.00 -27.21 22.46
C ASN A 69 -11.28 -27.67 23.21
N MET A 70 -12.13 -26.68 23.46
CA MET A 70 -13.39 -26.89 24.18
C MET A 70 -14.56 -26.93 23.20
N ARG A 71 -15.48 -27.86 23.43
CA ARG A 71 -16.70 -27.98 22.65
C ARG A 71 -17.89 -28.21 23.59
N LEU A 72 -18.90 -27.38 23.42
CA LEU A 72 -20.20 -27.54 24.08
C LEU A 72 -21.24 -27.95 23.05
N ASP A 73 -21.78 -29.14 23.20
CA ASP A 73 -22.90 -29.60 22.41
C ASP A 73 -24.17 -29.58 23.30
N THR A 74 -25.25 -29.02 22.80
CA THR A 74 -26.54 -28.99 23.45
C THR A 74 -27.58 -29.62 22.54
N GLN A 75 -28.45 -30.46 23.13
CA GLN A 75 -29.52 -31.13 22.40
C GLN A 75 -30.82 -31.01 23.19
N HIS A 76 -31.86 -30.57 22.55
CA HIS A 76 -33.19 -30.41 23.11
C HIS A 76 -34.20 -31.08 22.20
N GLY A 77 -35.19 -31.71 22.76
CA GLY A 77 -36.25 -32.38 21.99
C GLY A 77 -37.42 -32.81 22.87
N LEU A 78 -38.44 -33.37 22.25
CA LEU A 78 -39.56 -33.99 22.94
C LEU A 78 -39.36 -35.50 22.89
N VAL A 79 -39.48 -36.15 24.03
CA VAL A 79 -39.41 -37.62 24.14
C VAL A 79 -40.61 -38.14 24.92
N PRO A 80 -41.13 -39.33 24.56
CA PRO A 80 -42.21 -39.96 25.31
C PRO A 80 -41.72 -40.42 26.69
N GLY A 81 -42.55 -40.41 27.65
CA GLY A 81 -42.34 -41.05 28.93
C GLY A 81 -42.17 -42.58 28.82
N ILE A 82 -41.96 -43.23 29.93
CA ILE A 82 -41.92 -44.71 30.00
C ILE A 82 -42.99 -45.21 30.98
N GLU A 83 -43.51 -46.36 30.69
CA GLU A 83 -44.50 -47.04 31.56
C GLU A 83 -44.13 -48.50 31.71
N SER A 84 -44.55 -49.08 32.87
CA SER A 84 -44.43 -50.45 33.20
C SER A 84 -45.84 -50.97 33.66
N ASP A 85 -46.13 -52.21 33.43
CA ASP A 85 -47.32 -52.83 33.93
C ASP A 85 -47.26 -53.14 35.46
N ARG A 86 -46.08 -52.98 36.06
CA ARG A 86 -45.80 -53.10 37.48
C ARG A 86 -46.02 -51.78 38.22
N THR A 87 -46.76 -51.78 39.31
CA THR A 87 -47.06 -50.62 40.13
C THR A 87 -46.17 -50.50 41.39
N ASP A 88 -45.38 -51.52 41.66
CA ASP A 88 -44.54 -51.68 42.86
C ASP A 88 -43.08 -51.33 42.64
N LEU A 89 -42.67 -50.80 41.42
CA LEU A 89 -41.28 -50.47 41.08
C LEU A 89 -40.80 -49.21 41.77
N GLN A 90 -39.64 -49.32 42.37
CA GLN A 90 -38.87 -48.14 42.79
C GLN A 90 -38.24 -47.35 41.54
N GLU A 91 -37.93 -46.09 41.68
CA GLU A 91 -37.40 -45.30 40.57
C GLU A 91 -36.17 -45.94 39.89
N ASP A 92 -35.30 -46.59 40.66
CA ASP A 92 -34.06 -47.21 40.16
C ASP A 92 -34.29 -48.63 39.61
N GLU A 93 -35.46 -49.25 39.84
CA GLU A 93 -35.86 -50.58 39.32
C GLU A 93 -36.51 -50.46 37.91
N TYR A 94 -37.03 -49.29 37.52
CA TYR A 94 -37.78 -49.18 36.26
C TYR A 94 -36.97 -49.71 35.07
N TYR A 95 -35.70 -49.40 34.99
CA TYR A 95 -34.85 -49.84 33.86
C TYR A 95 -34.43 -51.31 33.92
N LEU A 96 -34.85 -52.05 34.99
CA LEU A 96 -34.64 -53.46 35.11
C LEU A 96 -35.89 -54.25 34.67
N ASP A 97 -37.04 -53.61 34.47
CA ASP A 97 -38.25 -54.24 34.02
C ASP A 97 -38.17 -54.62 32.53
N PRO A 98 -38.33 -55.96 32.23
CA PRO A 98 -38.29 -56.43 30.84
C PRO A 98 -39.49 -55.97 30.01
N ASN A 99 -40.59 -55.51 30.63
CA ASN A 99 -41.83 -55.07 29.98
C ASN A 99 -41.89 -53.52 29.85
N LEU A 100 -40.81 -52.84 30.16
CA LEU A 100 -40.76 -51.40 30.03
C LEU A 100 -41.00 -50.95 28.57
N ARG A 101 -41.94 -50.01 28.39
CA ARG A 101 -42.33 -49.49 27.08
C ARG A 101 -42.42 -47.94 27.05
N ASN A 102 -42.43 -47.34 25.87
CA ASN A 102 -42.71 -45.95 25.77
C ASN A 102 -44.16 -45.58 26.00
N ASN A 103 -44.39 -44.59 26.84
CA ASN A 103 -45.69 -43.95 27.00
C ASN A 103 -45.83 -42.78 26.00
N TRP A 104 -46.55 -43.09 24.90
CA TRP A 104 -46.75 -42.11 23.83
C TRP A 104 -47.74 -40.99 24.14
N ASN A 105 -48.43 -41.09 25.29
CA ASN A 105 -49.38 -40.10 25.78
C ASN A 105 -48.72 -39.06 26.71
N ASP A 106 -47.49 -39.33 27.17
CA ASP A 106 -46.73 -38.49 28.10
C ASP A 106 -45.48 -38.03 27.46
N TRP A 107 -45.46 -36.76 27.04
CA TRP A 107 -44.31 -36.15 26.37
C TRP A 107 -43.64 -35.10 27.26
N ALA A 108 -42.31 -35.13 27.35
CA ALA A 108 -41.54 -34.14 28.08
C ALA A 108 -40.34 -33.64 27.27
N ILE A 109 -39.86 -32.47 27.67
CA ILE A 109 -38.66 -31.88 27.09
C ILE A 109 -37.41 -32.64 27.55
N TYR A 110 -36.72 -33.24 26.61
CA TYR A 110 -35.39 -33.79 26.80
C TYR A 110 -34.34 -32.71 26.62
N THR A 111 -33.42 -32.57 27.57
CA THR A 111 -32.31 -31.61 27.52
C THR A 111 -31.02 -32.36 27.81
N LYS A 112 -30.03 -32.17 26.93
CA LYS A 112 -28.67 -32.70 27.10
C LYS A 112 -27.63 -31.60 26.87
N PHE A 113 -26.65 -31.55 27.78
CA PHE A 113 -25.45 -30.74 27.67
C PHE A 113 -24.24 -31.66 27.69
N GLN A 114 -23.31 -31.46 26.75
CA GLN A 114 -22.05 -32.18 26.70
C GLN A 114 -20.92 -31.20 26.51
N LEU A 115 -20.12 -30.98 27.54
CA LEU A 115 -18.89 -30.18 27.46
C LEU A 115 -17.72 -31.16 27.33
N SER A 116 -16.87 -30.93 26.32
CA SER A 116 -15.61 -31.65 26.13
C SER A 116 -14.46 -30.68 26.01
N ALA A 117 -13.30 -31.06 26.55
CA ALA A 117 -12.07 -30.30 26.48
C ALA A 117 -10.91 -31.22 26.15
N VAL A 118 -10.04 -30.80 25.22
CA VAL A 118 -8.85 -31.56 24.80
C VAL A 118 -7.66 -30.66 24.73
N GLN A 119 -6.64 -30.94 25.57
CA GLN A 119 -5.39 -30.21 25.61
C GLN A 119 -4.23 -31.06 25.07
N PRO A 120 -3.50 -30.62 24.05
CA PRO A 120 -2.26 -31.26 23.65
C PRO A 120 -1.20 -31.17 24.74
N VAL A 121 -0.64 -32.31 25.15
CA VAL A 121 0.44 -32.39 26.15
C VAL A 121 1.78 -32.63 25.46
N PHE A 122 1.79 -33.54 24.48
CA PHE A 122 2.98 -33.83 23.73
C PHE A 122 2.65 -34.13 22.26
N THR A 123 3.27 -33.36 21.34
CA THR A 123 3.01 -33.41 19.89
C THR A 123 4.29 -33.48 19.06
N TRP A 124 5.38 -34.03 19.62
CA TRP A 124 6.69 -34.12 18.94
C TRP A 124 7.22 -32.76 18.45
N GLY A 125 6.74 -31.66 19.03
CA GLY A 125 7.06 -30.30 18.60
C GLY A 125 6.33 -29.85 17.31
N ALA A 126 5.26 -30.53 16.91
CA ALA A 126 4.48 -30.16 15.73
C ALA A 126 3.88 -28.75 15.86
N ILE A 127 3.30 -28.40 17.03
CA ILE A 127 2.75 -27.07 17.30
C ILE A 127 3.84 -26.00 17.30
N ASN A 128 5.01 -26.31 17.89
CA ASN A 128 6.14 -25.34 17.87
C ASN A 128 6.59 -25.04 16.43
N LYS A 129 6.65 -26.08 15.57
CA LYS A 129 6.99 -25.88 14.15
C LYS A 129 5.86 -25.18 13.37
N ALA A 130 4.61 -25.34 13.75
CA ALA A 130 3.51 -24.57 13.17
C ALA A 130 3.60 -23.09 13.56
N VAL A 131 3.94 -22.76 14.82
CA VAL A 131 4.15 -21.39 15.28
C VAL A 131 5.36 -20.75 14.58
N GLU A 132 6.44 -21.49 14.43
CA GLU A 132 7.65 -21.03 13.72
C GLU A 132 7.35 -20.74 12.24
N ALA A 133 6.62 -21.63 11.56
CA ALA A 133 6.17 -21.42 10.19
C ALA A 133 5.26 -20.18 10.05
N ALA A 134 4.35 -19.96 11.02
CA ALA A 134 3.50 -18.79 11.06
C ALA A 134 4.31 -17.49 11.26
N ARG A 135 5.37 -17.51 12.08
CA ARG A 135 6.27 -16.37 12.25
C ARG A 135 7.01 -16.02 10.96
N LEU A 136 7.58 -17.01 10.30
CA LEU A 136 8.23 -16.82 9.00
C LEU A 136 7.23 -16.32 7.94
N GLY A 137 5.99 -16.79 8.00
CA GLY A 137 4.91 -16.30 7.15
C GLY A 137 4.57 -14.82 7.41
N ALA A 138 4.56 -14.39 8.68
CA ALA A 138 4.36 -12.99 9.04
C ALA A 138 5.55 -12.11 8.62
N GLU A 139 6.78 -12.63 8.72
CA GLU A 139 7.97 -11.95 8.22
C GLU A 139 7.92 -11.77 6.70
N ALA A 140 7.46 -12.78 5.96
CA ALA A 140 7.24 -12.69 4.51
C ALA A 140 6.17 -11.65 4.16
N ALA A 141 5.08 -11.56 4.95
CA ALA A 141 4.05 -10.55 4.78
C ALA A 141 4.58 -9.13 5.04
N GLN A 142 5.44 -8.95 6.07
CA GLN A 142 6.10 -7.67 6.34
C GLN A 142 6.99 -7.24 5.18
N TYR A 143 7.85 -8.11 4.66
CA TYR A 143 8.67 -7.77 3.50
C TYR A 143 7.84 -7.49 2.24
N SER A 144 6.69 -8.15 2.07
CA SER A 144 5.76 -7.84 0.98
C SER A 144 5.13 -6.46 1.14
N PHE A 145 4.82 -6.05 2.37
CA PHE A 145 4.40 -4.69 2.71
C PHE A 145 5.50 -3.68 2.37
N ASP A 146 6.75 -3.94 2.77
CA ASP A 146 7.90 -3.06 2.52
C ASP A 146 8.13 -2.89 1.01
N ALA A 147 7.94 -3.94 0.20
CA ALA A 147 8.00 -3.85 -1.26
C ALA A 147 6.92 -2.92 -1.83
N LYS A 148 5.68 -3.04 -1.36
CA LYS A 148 4.58 -2.16 -1.78
C LYS A 148 4.77 -0.72 -1.33
N LYS A 149 5.35 -0.53 -0.15
CA LYS A 149 5.74 0.78 0.35
C LYS A 149 6.78 1.44 -0.57
N ALA A 150 7.84 0.71 -0.96
CA ALA A 150 8.84 1.21 -1.88
C ALA A 150 8.26 1.59 -3.27
N ASP A 151 7.27 0.82 -3.77
CA ASP A 151 6.54 1.17 -5.00
C ASP A 151 5.74 2.48 -4.85
N LEU A 152 5.13 2.72 -3.71
CA LEU A 152 4.41 3.96 -3.43
C LEU A 152 5.37 5.14 -3.23
N GLU A 153 6.48 4.94 -2.49
CA GLU A 153 7.51 5.94 -2.28
C GLU A 153 8.06 6.48 -3.61
N LEU A 154 8.29 5.59 -4.60
CA LEU A 154 8.72 6.01 -5.94
C LEU A 154 7.67 6.90 -6.63
N ARG A 155 6.39 6.54 -6.57
CA ARG A 155 5.31 7.37 -7.15
C ARG A 155 5.18 8.72 -6.46
N LEU A 156 5.39 8.76 -5.15
CA LEU A 156 5.38 9.99 -4.37
C LEU A 156 6.61 10.86 -4.66
N PHE A 157 7.77 10.24 -4.92
CA PHE A 157 8.95 10.94 -5.39
C PHE A 157 8.67 11.63 -6.73
N ASP A 158 8.16 10.89 -7.71
CA ASP A 158 7.80 11.46 -9.01
C ASP A 158 6.75 12.59 -8.87
N LEU A 159 5.76 12.44 -7.99
CA LEU A 159 4.75 13.47 -7.74
C LEU A 159 5.35 14.74 -7.10
N TYR A 160 6.25 14.60 -6.12
CA TYR A 160 6.93 15.74 -5.48
C TYR A 160 7.72 16.55 -6.50
N PHE A 161 8.57 15.88 -7.26
CA PHE A 161 9.42 16.54 -8.25
C PHE A 161 8.67 17.01 -9.49
N SER A 162 7.51 16.41 -9.83
CA SER A 162 6.64 16.94 -10.87
C SER A 162 6.03 18.30 -10.48
N TYR A 163 5.75 18.52 -9.20
CA TYR A 163 5.30 19.82 -8.73
C TYR A 163 6.43 20.86 -8.79
N VAL A 164 7.64 20.48 -8.37
CA VAL A 164 8.82 21.36 -8.51
C VAL A 164 9.06 21.73 -9.97
N LEU A 165 8.96 20.77 -10.90
CA LEU A 165 9.06 21.00 -12.33
C LEU A 165 7.99 21.98 -12.84
N ALA A 166 6.74 21.78 -12.42
CA ALA A 166 5.64 22.65 -12.83
C ALA A 166 5.86 24.11 -12.39
N LEU A 167 6.33 24.33 -11.15
CA LEU A 167 6.70 25.67 -10.64
C LEU A 167 7.84 26.29 -11.44
N GLU A 168 8.86 25.51 -11.80
CA GLU A 168 9.98 25.98 -12.62
C GLU A 168 9.54 26.35 -14.03
N ILE A 169 8.66 25.54 -14.65
CA ILE A 169 8.14 25.82 -16.00
C ILE A 169 7.27 27.08 -15.98
N GLU A 170 6.38 27.24 -14.98
CA GLU A 170 5.55 28.44 -14.82
C GLU A 170 6.42 29.69 -14.75
N ARG A 171 7.47 29.69 -13.91
CA ARG A 171 8.41 30.80 -13.78
C ARG A 171 9.15 31.12 -15.11
N LEU A 172 9.58 30.07 -15.83
CA LEU A 172 10.26 30.27 -17.13
C LEU A 172 9.32 30.87 -18.19
N LEU A 173 8.04 30.53 -18.15
CA LEU A 173 7.03 31.12 -19.06
C LEU A 173 6.71 32.57 -18.68
N GLU A 174 6.70 32.93 -17.39
CA GLU A 174 6.58 34.31 -16.94
C GLU A 174 7.75 35.15 -17.43
N GLU A 175 9.00 34.66 -17.28
CA GLU A 175 10.20 35.34 -17.83
C GLU A 175 10.14 35.52 -19.35
N ALA A 176 9.58 34.48 -20.06
CA ALA A 176 9.41 34.56 -21.51
C ALA A 176 8.31 35.57 -21.94
N GLN A 177 7.21 35.64 -21.15
CA GLN A 177 6.13 36.59 -21.38
C GLN A 177 6.63 38.03 -21.40
N ASP A 178 7.54 38.39 -20.51
CA ASP A 178 8.10 39.73 -20.45
C ASP A 178 8.88 40.05 -21.72
N LYS A 179 9.64 39.10 -22.28
CA LYS A 179 10.34 39.25 -23.56
C LYS A 179 9.37 39.36 -24.74
N VAL A 180 8.35 38.54 -24.79
CA VAL A 180 7.27 38.61 -25.80
C VAL A 180 6.63 40.01 -25.80
N ASN A 181 6.27 40.48 -24.61
CA ASN A 181 5.67 41.81 -24.43
C ASN A 181 6.64 42.96 -24.84
N GLN A 182 7.97 42.78 -24.66
CA GLN A 182 8.95 43.74 -25.09
C GLN A 182 9.02 43.84 -26.61
N ILE A 183 9.09 42.71 -27.32
CA ILE A 183 9.07 42.68 -28.78
C ILE A 183 7.80 43.26 -29.35
N GLU A 184 6.64 42.91 -28.77
CA GLU A 184 5.35 43.44 -29.18
C GLU A 184 5.34 44.98 -29.12
N ARG A 185 5.86 45.56 -28.05
CA ARG A 185 6.00 47.03 -27.93
C ARG A 185 6.91 47.60 -29.02
N GLN A 186 8.07 47.00 -29.25
CA GLN A 186 8.99 47.43 -30.29
C GLN A 186 8.35 47.39 -31.68
N ILE A 187 7.64 46.32 -32.02
CA ILE A 187 6.91 46.19 -33.30
C ILE A 187 5.84 47.31 -33.43
N ASN A 188 5.11 47.60 -32.36
CA ASN A 188 4.10 48.64 -32.35
C ASN A 188 4.70 50.03 -32.51
N ASP A 189 5.80 50.31 -31.80
CA ASP A 189 6.53 51.59 -31.90
C ASP A 189 7.02 51.80 -33.32
N MET A 190 7.67 50.81 -33.97
CA MET A 190 8.13 50.88 -35.37
C MET A 190 6.94 51.09 -36.36
N ARG A 191 5.79 50.48 -36.07
CA ARG A 191 4.58 50.67 -36.90
C ARG A 191 4.01 52.08 -36.77
N GLU A 192 3.98 52.64 -35.54
CA GLU A 192 3.52 54.00 -35.30
C GLU A 192 4.47 55.06 -35.90
N GLU A 193 5.77 54.83 -35.88
CA GLU A 193 6.79 55.70 -36.47
C GLU A 193 6.84 55.61 -38.00
N GLY A 194 6.16 54.63 -38.60
CA GLY A 194 6.14 54.42 -40.06
C GLY A 194 7.48 53.93 -40.57
N ASP A 195 8.21 53.17 -39.77
CA ASP A 195 9.55 52.69 -40.14
C ASP A 195 9.47 51.74 -41.33
N SER A 196 10.12 52.10 -42.43
CA SER A 196 10.13 51.32 -43.66
C SER A 196 10.95 50.04 -43.59
N SER A 197 11.67 49.79 -42.48
CA SER A 197 12.42 48.57 -42.23
C SER A 197 11.55 47.46 -41.67
N LEU A 198 10.31 47.75 -41.21
CA LEU A 198 9.40 46.76 -40.69
C LEU A 198 8.79 45.91 -41.80
N ASP A 199 9.10 44.62 -41.85
CA ASP A 199 8.46 43.65 -42.78
C ASP A 199 7.17 43.07 -42.15
N GLU A 200 6.03 43.34 -42.76
CA GLU A 200 4.73 42.82 -42.34
C GLU A 200 4.70 41.26 -42.29
N SER A 201 5.50 40.58 -43.11
CA SER A 201 5.66 39.12 -43.07
C SER A 201 6.27 38.66 -41.72
N GLU A 202 7.18 39.44 -41.15
CA GLU A 202 7.78 39.15 -39.86
C GLU A 202 6.79 39.41 -38.70
N VAL A 203 5.99 40.44 -38.83
CA VAL A 203 4.92 40.70 -37.86
C VAL A 203 3.92 39.53 -37.81
N PHE A 204 3.52 38.99 -38.95
CA PHE A 204 2.64 37.81 -38.96
C PHE A 204 3.27 36.57 -38.29
N LYS A 205 4.56 36.35 -38.48
CA LYS A 205 5.30 35.26 -37.82
C LYS A 205 5.33 35.46 -36.29
N PHE A 206 5.53 36.69 -35.83
CA PHE A 206 5.44 37.03 -34.42
C PHE A 206 4.05 36.78 -33.84
N GLU A 207 2.97 37.18 -34.52
CA GLU A 207 1.60 36.95 -34.09
C GLU A 207 1.28 35.46 -34.00
N ILE A 208 1.78 34.63 -34.93
CA ILE A 208 1.69 33.17 -34.88
C ILE A 208 2.43 32.65 -33.64
N TYR A 209 3.68 33.04 -33.43
CA TYR A 209 4.48 32.65 -32.29
C TYR A 209 3.81 33.03 -30.97
N LYS A 210 3.28 34.25 -30.85
CA LYS A 210 2.53 34.71 -29.68
C LYS A 210 1.32 33.81 -29.39
N SER A 211 0.58 33.44 -30.44
CA SER A 211 -0.57 32.52 -30.29
C SER A 211 -0.16 31.11 -29.82
N GLU A 212 0.93 30.55 -30.37
CA GLU A 212 1.51 29.28 -29.92
C GLU A 212 1.99 29.36 -28.47
N PHE A 213 2.61 30.47 -28.09
CA PHE A 213 3.07 30.72 -26.71
C PHE A 213 1.91 30.78 -25.69
N GLU A 214 0.79 31.44 -26.04
CA GLU A 214 -0.40 31.49 -25.16
C GLU A 214 -1.04 30.10 -25.00
N ILE A 215 -1.06 29.28 -26.05
CA ILE A 215 -1.50 27.87 -25.95
C ILE A 215 -0.62 27.11 -24.96
N GLN A 216 0.71 27.19 -25.10
CA GLN A 216 1.66 26.51 -24.22
C GLN A 216 1.49 26.95 -22.77
N LYS A 217 1.28 28.26 -22.54
CA LYS A 217 1.03 28.82 -21.20
C LYS A 217 -0.26 28.28 -20.58
N ALA A 218 -1.33 28.16 -21.37
CA ALA A 218 -2.59 27.59 -20.90
C ALA A 218 -2.44 26.09 -20.53
N GLU A 219 -1.73 25.31 -21.35
CA GLU A 219 -1.44 23.89 -21.04
C GLU A 219 -0.65 23.73 -19.75
N VAL A 220 0.36 24.58 -19.52
CA VAL A 220 1.15 24.55 -18.28
C VAL A 220 0.32 24.93 -17.07
N HIS A 221 -0.56 25.93 -17.19
CA HIS A 221 -1.45 26.33 -16.13
C HIS A 221 -2.42 25.21 -15.72
N GLU A 222 -3.01 24.52 -16.69
CA GLU A 222 -3.90 23.37 -16.42
C GLU A 222 -3.14 22.19 -15.78
N ASN A 223 -1.93 21.90 -16.26
CA ASN A 223 -1.07 20.89 -15.65
C ASN A 223 -0.69 21.26 -14.20
N MET A 224 -0.41 22.53 -13.92
CA MET A 224 -0.14 23.00 -12.55
C MET A 224 -1.36 22.79 -11.64
N ASN A 225 -2.56 23.14 -12.10
CA ASN A 225 -3.80 22.92 -11.36
C ASN A 225 -4.00 21.44 -11.03
N PHE A 226 -3.80 20.56 -11.99
CA PHE A 226 -3.89 19.11 -11.81
C PHE A 226 -2.89 18.59 -10.76
N VAL A 227 -1.64 19.06 -10.80
CA VAL A 227 -0.62 18.68 -9.82
C VAL A 227 -1.01 19.17 -8.41
N LYS A 228 -1.48 20.40 -8.26
CA LYS A 228 -1.97 20.96 -6.99
C LYS A 228 -3.14 20.16 -6.42
N GLU A 229 -4.12 19.82 -7.26
CA GLU A 229 -5.24 18.95 -6.87
C GLU A 229 -4.78 17.56 -6.41
N THR A 230 -3.84 16.96 -7.15
CA THR A 230 -3.28 15.65 -6.80
C THR A 230 -2.55 15.70 -5.45
N TRP A 231 -1.80 16.75 -5.17
CA TRP A 231 -1.14 16.97 -3.90
C TRP A 231 -2.12 17.08 -2.74
N ASN A 232 -3.16 17.90 -2.89
CA ASN A 232 -4.21 18.05 -1.89
C ASN A 232 -4.91 16.71 -1.61
N TYR A 233 -5.17 15.92 -2.64
CA TYR A 233 -5.75 14.60 -2.50
C TYR A 233 -4.84 13.64 -1.73
N VAL A 234 -3.56 13.59 -2.09
CA VAL A 234 -2.57 12.68 -1.47
C VAL A 234 -2.30 13.06 0.00
N LEU A 235 -2.24 14.36 0.30
CA LEU A 235 -2.01 14.87 1.65
C LEU A 235 -3.26 14.88 2.53
N ARG A 236 -4.45 14.57 1.97
CA ARG A 236 -5.76 14.68 2.62
C ARG A 236 -5.93 16.02 3.33
N ASN A 237 -5.75 17.09 2.57
CA ASN A 237 -5.78 18.44 3.07
C ASN A 237 -7.25 18.90 3.34
N GLU A 238 -7.74 18.60 4.53
CA GLU A 238 -9.10 19.00 4.97
C GLU A 238 -9.15 20.43 5.55
N GLU A 239 -7.98 20.99 5.90
CA GLU A 239 -7.87 22.27 6.62
C GLU A 239 -7.84 23.48 5.69
N GLY A 240 -7.85 23.29 4.37
CA GLY A 240 -7.80 24.38 3.39
C GLY A 240 -6.45 25.09 3.28
N ASN A 241 -5.38 24.55 3.89
CA ASN A 241 -4.02 25.05 3.73
C ASN A 241 -3.51 24.74 2.32
N VAL A 242 -2.65 25.60 1.77
CA VAL A 242 -1.94 25.32 0.52
C VAL A 242 -0.56 24.76 0.87
N PHE A 243 -0.29 23.53 0.44
CA PHE A 243 1.03 22.91 0.60
C PHE A 243 1.83 23.08 -0.68
N GLU A 244 3.06 23.56 -0.55
CA GLU A 244 4.01 23.68 -1.66
C GLU A 244 5.33 22.98 -1.33
N PRO A 245 6.08 22.49 -2.34
CA PRO A 245 7.42 21.97 -2.13
C PRO A 245 8.35 23.07 -1.56
N GLN A 246 9.15 22.71 -0.57
CA GLN A 246 10.19 23.60 -0.06
C GLN A 246 11.27 23.87 -1.09
N VAL A 247 11.55 22.88 -1.95
CA VAL A 247 12.50 23.00 -3.06
C VAL A 247 11.88 23.85 -4.17
N ARG A 248 12.52 24.98 -4.48
CA ARG A 248 12.03 25.94 -5.49
C ARG A 248 12.66 25.76 -6.87
N PHE A 249 13.84 25.14 -6.92
CA PHE A 249 14.58 24.93 -8.16
C PHE A 249 14.75 23.44 -8.40
N LEU A 250 14.52 23.06 -9.65
CA LEU A 250 14.73 21.68 -10.06
C LEU A 250 16.17 21.50 -10.53
N ASP A 251 16.96 20.84 -9.68
CA ASP A 251 18.33 20.47 -9.94
C ASP A 251 18.51 18.95 -9.96
N PRO A 252 19.58 18.41 -10.57
CA PRO A 252 19.90 17.00 -10.49
C PRO A 252 20.08 16.56 -9.03
N VAL A 253 19.35 15.48 -8.62
CA VAL A 253 19.49 14.90 -7.27
C VAL A 253 20.60 13.84 -7.28
N GLY A 254 21.28 13.72 -6.14
CA GLY A 254 22.29 12.69 -5.94
C GLY A 254 23.65 13.01 -6.55
N ALA A 255 24.61 12.13 -6.21
CA ALA A 255 25.97 12.16 -6.72
C ALA A 255 26.09 11.35 -8.04
N ASN A 256 27.32 11.14 -8.50
CA ASN A 256 27.63 10.33 -9.68
C ASN A 256 26.97 8.95 -9.62
N ILE A 257 26.54 8.44 -10.79
CA ILE A 257 26.03 7.08 -10.93
C ILE A 257 27.19 6.08 -10.69
N GLU A 258 27.04 5.22 -9.70
CA GLU A 258 28.00 4.16 -9.39
C GLU A 258 28.00 3.07 -10.48
N PRO A 259 29.04 2.22 -10.57
CA PRO A 259 29.04 1.11 -11.51
C PRO A 259 27.83 0.15 -11.30
N VAL A 260 27.37 -0.46 -12.39
CA VAL A 260 26.17 -1.33 -12.38
C VAL A 260 26.23 -2.45 -11.34
N ASP A 261 27.43 -3.03 -11.11
CA ASP A 261 27.66 -4.09 -10.12
C ASP A 261 27.31 -3.65 -8.69
N PHE A 262 27.48 -2.37 -8.36
CA PHE A 262 27.06 -1.82 -7.06
C PHE A 262 25.54 -1.99 -6.87
N TYR A 263 24.75 -1.59 -7.86
CA TYR A 263 23.28 -1.70 -7.78
C TYR A 263 22.77 -3.12 -7.82
N GLN A 264 23.43 -4.00 -8.60
CA GLN A 264 23.08 -5.42 -8.64
C GLN A 264 23.33 -6.10 -7.29
N ASN A 265 24.49 -5.86 -6.67
CA ASN A 265 24.82 -6.39 -5.35
C ASN A 265 23.87 -5.83 -4.27
N ALA A 266 23.57 -4.54 -4.32
CA ALA A 266 22.61 -3.91 -3.41
C ALA A 266 21.23 -4.56 -3.55
N ALA A 267 20.75 -4.81 -4.77
CA ALA A 267 19.46 -5.43 -5.04
C ALA A 267 19.33 -6.81 -4.40
N PHE A 268 20.34 -7.69 -4.56
CA PHE A 268 20.31 -9.02 -3.96
C PHE A 268 20.28 -9.02 -2.43
N ASN A 269 20.89 -8.01 -1.80
CA ASN A 269 20.98 -7.91 -0.35
C ASN A 269 19.78 -7.18 0.28
N ASN A 270 19.22 -6.19 -0.41
CA ASN A 270 18.30 -5.23 0.20
C ASN A 270 16.86 -5.39 -0.25
N ARG A 271 16.59 -5.91 -1.47
CA ARG A 271 15.22 -5.94 -2.02
C ARG A 271 14.25 -6.72 -1.14
N PRO A 272 13.15 -6.07 -0.69
CA PRO A 272 12.15 -6.72 0.17
C PRO A 272 11.49 -7.92 -0.51
N GLU A 273 11.30 -7.89 -1.84
CA GLU A 273 10.68 -8.97 -2.59
C GLU A 273 11.48 -10.28 -2.49
N LEU A 274 12.82 -10.21 -2.54
CA LEU A 274 13.67 -11.39 -2.36
C LEU A 274 13.65 -11.90 -0.92
N LYS A 275 13.61 -10.99 0.05
CA LYS A 275 13.47 -11.33 1.47
C LYS A 275 12.13 -12.00 1.75
N ALA A 276 11.03 -11.49 1.14
CA ALA A 276 9.70 -12.08 1.25
C ALA A 276 9.64 -13.51 0.68
N LEU A 277 10.22 -13.72 -0.50
CA LEU A 277 10.27 -15.04 -1.13
C LEU A 277 11.08 -16.02 -0.29
N LYS A 278 12.23 -15.60 0.24
CA LYS A 278 13.07 -16.42 1.11
C LYS A 278 12.34 -16.80 2.40
N ALA A 279 11.75 -15.86 3.10
CA ALA A 279 10.97 -16.11 4.32
C ALA A 279 9.76 -17.04 4.04
N GLY A 280 9.09 -16.86 2.89
CA GLY A 280 8.00 -17.73 2.43
C GLY A 280 8.45 -19.16 2.13
N GLU A 281 9.63 -19.34 1.55
CA GLU A 281 10.24 -20.64 1.31
C GLU A 281 10.54 -21.35 2.65
N GLU A 282 11.24 -20.66 3.57
CA GLU A 282 11.56 -21.17 4.92
C GLU A 282 10.28 -21.48 5.73
N ALA A 283 9.23 -20.66 5.62
CA ALA A 283 7.92 -20.90 6.22
C ALA A 283 7.30 -22.20 5.70
N THR A 284 7.36 -22.43 4.39
CA THR A 284 6.82 -23.63 3.74
C THR A 284 7.59 -24.89 4.17
N GLU A 285 8.91 -24.85 4.23
CA GLU A 285 9.76 -25.95 4.70
C GLU A 285 9.48 -26.31 6.16
N THR A 286 9.39 -25.29 7.01
CA THR A 286 9.05 -25.43 8.42
C THR A 286 7.64 -26.01 8.61
N TYR A 287 6.68 -25.58 7.79
CA TYR A 287 5.33 -26.11 7.79
C TYR A 287 5.28 -27.59 7.37
N ILE A 288 6.05 -28.02 6.37
CA ILE A 288 6.20 -29.44 5.99
C ILE A 288 6.68 -30.26 7.19
N THR A 289 7.64 -29.72 7.94
CA THR A 289 8.16 -30.38 9.15
C THR A 289 7.07 -30.49 10.23
N SER A 290 6.26 -29.47 10.43
CA SER A 290 5.08 -29.49 11.30
C SER A 290 4.09 -30.59 10.88
N LEU A 291 3.73 -30.65 9.58
CA LEU A 291 2.82 -31.67 9.03
C LEU A 291 3.33 -33.10 9.28
N LYS A 292 4.62 -33.35 9.07
CA LYS A 292 5.23 -34.68 9.34
C LYS A 292 5.07 -35.05 10.81
N LYS A 293 5.34 -34.12 11.72
CA LYS A 293 5.24 -34.32 13.17
C LYS A 293 3.79 -34.47 13.66
N GLN A 294 2.82 -33.77 13.06
CA GLN A 294 1.39 -33.92 13.37
C GLN A 294 0.83 -35.31 13.07
N ASN A 295 1.50 -36.11 12.25
CA ASN A 295 1.12 -37.46 11.89
C ASN A 295 1.67 -38.53 12.86
N LEU A 296 2.50 -38.14 13.82
CA LEU A 296 2.95 -39.03 14.88
C LEU A 296 1.89 -39.13 15.99
N PRO A 297 1.90 -40.22 16.78
CA PRO A 297 1.01 -40.37 17.92
C PRO A 297 1.19 -39.23 18.92
N GLY A 298 0.15 -38.42 19.16
CA GLY A 298 0.20 -37.31 20.13
C GLY A 298 -0.43 -37.71 21.45
N LEU A 299 0.11 -37.22 22.57
CA LEU A 299 -0.47 -37.36 23.91
C LEU A 299 -1.32 -36.13 24.23
N TYR A 300 -2.53 -36.39 24.66
CA TYR A 300 -3.51 -35.35 25.00
C TYR A 300 -4.09 -35.60 26.40
N LEU A 301 -4.37 -34.53 27.12
CA LEU A 301 -5.27 -34.56 28.27
C LEU A 301 -6.68 -34.25 27.77
N ALA A 302 -7.62 -35.18 27.97
CA ALA A 302 -9.01 -35.02 27.56
C ALA A 302 -9.93 -35.10 28.77
N GLY A 303 -10.94 -34.25 28.79
CA GLY A 303 -11.96 -34.29 29.81
C GLY A 303 -13.34 -34.03 29.21
N TYR A 304 -14.39 -34.53 29.89
CA TYR A 304 -15.77 -34.31 29.50
C TYR A 304 -16.68 -34.20 30.71
N VAL A 305 -17.79 -33.49 30.52
CA VAL A 305 -18.92 -33.45 31.43
C VAL A 305 -20.18 -33.61 30.60
N ASN A 306 -21.03 -34.58 30.97
CA ASN A 306 -22.32 -34.82 30.34
C ASN A 306 -23.42 -34.62 31.38
N PHE A 307 -24.44 -33.88 31.00
CA PHE A 307 -25.68 -33.73 31.75
C PHE A 307 -26.84 -34.02 30.81
N ALA A 308 -27.77 -34.84 31.25
CA ALA A 308 -29.04 -35.05 30.55
C ALA A 308 -30.17 -35.10 31.56
N ASN A 309 -31.31 -34.53 31.18
CA ASN A 309 -32.51 -34.52 32.00
C ASN A 309 -33.76 -34.67 31.13
N THR A 310 -34.64 -35.59 31.60
CA THR A 310 -35.98 -35.84 31.02
C THR A 310 -36.97 -35.98 32.18
N PRO A 311 -37.82 -34.98 32.44
CA PRO A 311 -38.66 -34.94 33.65
C PRO A 311 -39.62 -36.11 33.82
N ASN A 312 -40.11 -36.64 32.71
CA ASN A 312 -41.12 -37.78 32.73
C ASN A 312 -40.48 -39.18 32.66
N ARG A 313 -39.16 -39.25 32.93
CA ARG A 313 -38.44 -40.52 33.00
C ARG A 313 -37.78 -40.68 34.37
N PRO A 314 -37.87 -41.83 35.02
CA PRO A 314 -37.25 -42.09 36.33
C PRO A 314 -35.73 -41.89 36.26
N ARG A 315 -35.13 -41.49 37.36
CA ARG A 315 -33.68 -41.46 37.54
C ARG A 315 -33.17 -42.86 37.86
N GLN A 316 -31.92 -43.12 37.47
CA GLN A 316 -31.26 -44.38 37.78
C GLN A 316 -29.96 -44.08 38.57
N SER A 317 -29.94 -44.67 39.79
CA SER A 317 -28.77 -44.48 40.68
C SER A 317 -27.78 -45.65 40.58
N ASN A 318 -28.14 -46.77 39.98
CA ASN A 318 -27.27 -47.90 39.79
C ASN A 318 -26.25 -47.61 38.68
N PRO A 319 -24.93 -47.55 39.00
CA PRO A 319 -23.91 -47.17 38.04
C PRO A 319 -23.69 -48.19 36.91
N PHE A 320 -24.22 -49.40 37.04
CA PHE A 320 -24.14 -50.46 36.02
C PHE A 320 -25.26 -50.39 34.98
N ILE A 321 -26.30 -49.56 35.25
CA ILE A 321 -27.40 -49.36 34.30
C ILE A 321 -27.25 -48.05 33.61
N GLN A 322 -27.06 -48.10 32.28
CA GLN A 322 -26.91 -46.90 31.49
C GLN A 322 -28.25 -46.21 31.23
N ASN A 323 -28.45 -45.04 31.85
CA ASN A 323 -29.56 -44.16 31.55
C ASN A 323 -29.06 -42.94 30.74
N SER A 324 -29.37 -42.91 29.45
CA SER A 324 -28.92 -41.82 28.57
C SER A 324 -29.81 -40.57 28.65
N THR A 325 -30.96 -40.66 29.33
CA THR A 325 -31.96 -39.58 29.35
C THR A 325 -31.98 -38.78 30.65
N ASN A 326 -31.46 -39.36 31.76
CA ASN A 326 -31.28 -38.69 33.04
C ASN A 326 -29.90 -39.09 33.59
N LEU A 327 -28.88 -38.28 33.33
CA LEU A 327 -27.53 -38.60 33.81
C LEU A 327 -26.72 -37.31 34.12
N PHE A 328 -25.81 -37.45 35.05
CA PHE A 328 -24.70 -36.53 35.24
C PHE A 328 -23.45 -37.39 35.38
N THR A 329 -22.52 -37.19 34.43
CA THR A 329 -21.27 -37.93 34.44
C THR A 329 -20.13 -37.04 33.90
N GLY A 330 -18.96 -37.29 34.35
CA GLY A 330 -17.76 -36.59 33.89
C GLY A 330 -16.50 -37.43 34.13
N GLY A 331 -15.47 -37.10 33.40
CA GLY A 331 -14.18 -37.76 33.54
C GLY A 331 -13.06 -37.02 32.82
N PHE A 332 -11.85 -37.32 33.20
CA PHE A 332 -10.68 -36.85 32.52
C PHE A 332 -9.60 -37.93 32.48
N GLY A 333 -8.71 -37.82 31.51
CA GLY A 333 -7.64 -38.80 31.37
C GLY A 333 -6.68 -38.48 30.22
N PHE A 334 -5.60 -39.20 30.13
CA PHE A 334 -4.68 -39.11 29.01
C PHE A 334 -5.16 -39.94 27.85
N THR A 335 -5.06 -39.37 26.65
CA THR A 335 -5.47 -40.04 25.40
C THR A 335 -4.33 -39.94 24.41
N ILE A 336 -3.94 -41.05 23.79
CA ILE A 336 -3.04 -41.10 22.65
C ILE A 336 -3.90 -41.12 21.40
N ARG A 337 -3.63 -40.13 20.48
CA ARG A 337 -4.33 -40.01 19.20
C ARG A 337 -3.35 -40.06 18.05
N GLN A 338 -3.66 -40.83 17.03
CA GLN A 338 -2.92 -40.90 15.77
C GLN A 338 -3.91 -40.96 14.61
N LYS A 339 -3.61 -40.19 13.56
CA LYS A 339 -4.33 -40.26 12.29
C LYS A 339 -3.83 -41.45 11.49
N LEU A 340 -4.72 -42.34 11.01
CA LEU A 340 -4.38 -43.54 10.25
C LEU A 340 -4.68 -43.41 8.75
N ASN A 341 -5.08 -42.23 8.26
CA ASN A 341 -5.36 -41.95 6.86
C ASN A 341 -4.05 -41.63 6.09
N PHE A 342 -3.11 -42.57 6.05
CA PHE A 342 -1.76 -42.39 5.56
C PHE A 342 -1.68 -41.91 4.11
N PHE A 343 -2.61 -42.31 3.23
CA PHE A 343 -2.63 -41.84 1.84
C PHE A 343 -2.90 -40.34 1.74
N SER A 344 -3.89 -39.83 2.46
CA SER A 344 -4.23 -38.39 2.52
C SER A 344 -3.07 -37.59 3.13
N ILE A 345 -2.46 -38.11 4.19
CA ILE A 345 -1.30 -37.50 4.85
C ILE A 345 -0.13 -37.37 3.86
N ARG A 346 0.22 -38.47 3.15
CA ARG A 346 1.30 -38.48 2.16
C ARG A 346 0.99 -37.47 1.04
N ALA A 347 -0.22 -37.47 0.52
CA ALA A 347 -0.62 -36.53 -0.54
C ALA A 347 -0.50 -35.05 -0.10
N ASN A 348 -0.89 -34.73 1.15
CA ASN A 348 -0.75 -33.38 1.69
C ASN A 348 0.72 -32.96 1.87
N ILE A 349 1.57 -33.86 2.34
CA ILE A 349 3.02 -33.60 2.44
C ILE A 349 3.62 -33.40 1.04
N GLU A 350 3.26 -34.23 0.07
CA GLU A 350 3.76 -34.11 -1.30
C GLU A 350 3.29 -32.81 -1.97
N ARG A 351 2.04 -32.43 -1.79
CA ARG A 351 1.52 -31.11 -2.22
C ARG A 351 2.34 -29.96 -1.65
N SER A 352 2.69 -30.05 -0.35
CA SER A 352 3.49 -28.99 0.30
C SER A 352 4.93 -28.95 -0.21
N LYS A 353 5.52 -30.09 -0.55
CA LYS A 353 6.84 -30.16 -1.20
C LYS A 353 6.83 -29.57 -2.62
N ILE A 354 5.73 -29.79 -3.38
CA ILE A 354 5.56 -29.19 -4.71
C ILE A 354 5.46 -27.66 -4.56
N LYS A 355 4.74 -27.14 -3.55
CA LYS A 355 4.69 -25.71 -3.24
C LYS A 355 6.08 -25.15 -2.86
N LEU A 356 6.88 -25.90 -2.10
CA LEU A 356 8.25 -25.51 -1.77
C LEU A 356 9.11 -25.36 -3.04
N LYS A 357 9.04 -26.33 -3.96
CA LYS A 357 9.73 -26.23 -5.26
C LYS A 357 9.23 -25.05 -6.09
N GLN A 358 7.91 -24.79 -6.08
CA GLN A 358 7.33 -23.63 -6.75
C GLN A 358 7.87 -22.32 -6.16
N ALA A 359 8.02 -22.22 -4.84
CA ALA A 359 8.61 -21.05 -4.18
C ALA A 359 10.09 -20.86 -4.55
N SER A 360 10.88 -21.94 -4.60
CA SER A 360 12.28 -21.89 -5.03
C SER A 360 12.43 -21.42 -6.48
N TYR A 361 11.62 -21.94 -7.40
CA TYR A 361 11.64 -21.48 -8.79
C TYR A 361 11.16 -20.03 -8.94
N ALA A 362 10.19 -19.60 -8.13
CA ALA A 362 9.76 -18.20 -8.10
C ALA A 362 10.88 -17.27 -7.62
N GLN A 363 11.70 -17.73 -6.65
CA GLN A 363 12.86 -16.95 -6.18
C GLN A 363 13.92 -16.82 -7.29
N ASP A 364 14.23 -17.89 -8.01
CA ASP A 364 15.19 -17.84 -9.10
C ASP A 364 14.71 -16.91 -10.24
N ALA A 365 13.44 -17.06 -10.65
CA ALA A 365 12.83 -16.17 -11.64
C ALA A 365 12.82 -14.71 -11.19
N ALA A 366 12.59 -14.44 -9.89
CA ALA A 366 12.64 -13.09 -9.33
C ALA A 366 14.06 -12.50 -9.38
N LYS A 367 15.10 -13.31 -9.10
CA LYS A 367 16.51 -12.86 -9.22
C LYS A 367 16.84 -12.43 -10.64
N ASP A 368 16.46 -13.26 -11.63
CA ASP A 368 16.69 -12.96 -13.04
C ASP A 368 15.93 -11.68 -13.48
N GLY A 369 14.67 -11.57 -13.06
CA GLY A 369 13.85 -10.38 -13.33
C GLY A 369 14.44 -9.11 -12.71
N ILE A 370 14.95 -9.19 -11.48
CA ILE A 370 15.58 -8.07 -10.77
C ILE A 370 16.87 -7.63 -11.47
N LEU A 371 17.70 -8.56 -11.93
CA LEU A 371 18.89 -8.22 -12.70
C LEU A 371 18.56 -7.46 -13.98
N LEU A 372 17.53 -7.92 -14.70
CA LEU A 372 17.07 -7.22 -15.91
C LEU A 372 16.51 -5.84 -15.58
N GLU A 373 15.73 -5.70 -14.49
CA GLU A 373 15.18 -4.44 -14.03
C GLU A 373 16.30 -3.44 -13.68
N VAL A 374 17.28 -3.85 -12.88
CA VAL A 374 18.43 -3.02 -12.50
C VAL A 374 19.23 -2.58 -13.73
N ASN A 375 19.56 -3.51 -14.64
CA ASN A 375 20.30 -3.17 -15.86
C ASN A 375 19.53 -2.20 -16.75
N ASN A 376 18.22 -2.34 -16.87
CA ASN A 376 17.39 -1.44 -17.64
C ASN A 376 17.35 -0.03 -17.02
N HIS A 377 17.13 0.08 -15.71
CA HIS A 377 17.10 1.37 -15.01
C HIS A 377 18.48 2.03 -14.98
N TYR A 378 19.55 1.26 -14.82
CA TYR A 378 20.92 1.76 -14.95
C TYR A 378 21.15 2.41 -16.32
N ARG A 379 20.79 1.72 -17.41
CA ARG A 379 20.89 2.25 -18.77
C ARG A 379 20.05 3.51 -18.95
N GLN A 380 18.83 3.55 -18.38
CA GLN A 380 17.95 4.72 -18.46
C GLN A 380 18.54 5.91 -17.70
N ALA A 381 19.04 5.70 -16.48
CA ALA A 381 19.67 6.75 -15.68
C ALA A 381 20.92 7.30 -16.37
N SER A 382 21.82 6.43 -16.87
CA SER A 382 23.02 6.85 -17.61
C SER A 382 22.69 7.64 -18.88
N LEU A 383 21.65 7.22 -19.62
CA LEU A 383 21.20 7.97 -20.81
C LEU A 383 20.58 9.33 -20.44
N ALA A 384 19.82 9.37 -19.34
CA ALA A 384 19.22 10.61 -18.86
C ALA A 384 20.29 11.64 -18.42
N ASP A 385 21.36 11.17 -17.77
CA ASP A 385 22.51 11.98 -17.40
C ASP A 385 23.16 12.67 -18.62
N VAL A 386 23.49 11.88 -19.66
CA VAL A 386 24.02 12.41 -20.93
C VAL A 386 23.07 13.43 -21.56
N LYS A 387 21.74 13.19 -21.51
CA LYS A 387 20.76 14.13 -22.04
C LYS A 387 20.74 15.45 -21.28
N VAL A 388 20.91 15.45 -19.97
CA VAL A 388 21.01 16.68 -19.16
C VAL A 388 22.23 17.44 -19.58
N GLU A 389 23.40 16.80 -19.61
CA GLU A 389 24.68 17.46 -20.01
C GLU A 389 24.60 18.09 -21.41
N GLN A 390 24.13 17.30 -22.40
CA GLN A 390 24.07 17.78 -23.79
C GLN A 390 23.00 18.87 -24.00
N THR A 391 21.92 18.85 -23.25
CA THR A 391 20.90 19.90 -23.31
C THR A 391 21.39 21.17 -22.65
N ASP A 392 22.17 21.10 -21.56
CA ASP A 392 22.77 22.26 -20.92
C ASP A 392 23.81 22.94 -21.84
N GLU A 393 24.68 22.17 -22.48
CA GLU A 393 25.63 22.70 -23.48
C GLU A 393 24.91 23.40 -24.64
N ALA A 394 23.82 22.80 -25.14
CA ALA A 394 23.01 23.42 -26.19
C ALA A 394 22.35 24.71 -25.70
N LEU A 395 21.87 24.76 -24.45
CA LEU A 395 21.31 25.98 -23.84
C LEU A 395 22.35 27.08 -23.71
N VAL A 396 23.55 26.75 -23.26
CA VAL A 396 24.69 27.75 -23.21
C VAL A 396 24.95 28.33 -24.59
N THR A 397 24.92 27.51 -25.63
CA THR A 397 25.13 27.95 -27.02
C THR A 397 23.96 28.81 -27.51
N SER A 398 22.72 28.44 -27.23
CA SER A 398 21.54 29.24 -27.63
C SER A 398 21.49 30.62 -26.96
N LYS A 399 21.91 30.71 -25.68
CA LYS A 399 22.04 31.98 -24.97
C LYS A 399 23.07 32.94 -25.66
N ARG A 400 24.17 32.36 -26.17
CA ARG A 400 25.17 33.14 -26.94
C ARG A 400 24.58 33.60 -28.27
N TRP A 401 23.84 32.72 -28.95
CA TRP A 401 23.16 33.07 -30.19
C TRP A 401 22.12 34.18 -29.97
N LEU A 402 21.24 34.05 -29.00
CA LEU A 402 20.25 35.09 -28.66
C LEU A 402 20.92 36.43 -28.35
N ARG A 403 22.04 36.42 -27.61
CA ARG A 403 22.78 37.65 -27.31
C ARG A 403 23.36 38.29 -28.57
N GLN A 404 23.83 37.51 -29.54
CA GLN A 404 24.34 38.01 -30.82
C GLN A 404 23.21 38.67 -31.63
N GLU A 405 22.09 37.96 -31.81
CA GLU A 405 20.94 38.49 -32.55
C GLU A 405 20.37 39.76 -31.91
N GLN A 406 20.34 39.82 -30.58
CA GLN A 406 19.92 41.03 -29.87
C GLN A 406 20.85 42.24 -30.17
N LEU A 407 22.15 42.01 -30.17
CA LEU A 407 23.12 43.06 -30.50
C LEU A 407 22.99 43.50 -31.95
N ASP A 408 22.88 42.56 -32.88
CA ASP A 408 22.75 42.86 -34.31
C ASP A 408 21.44 43.62 -34.60
N TYR A 409 20.35 43.27 -33.91
CA TYR A 409 19.07 43.98 -33.96
C TYR A 409 19.19 45.40 -33.37
N ASP A 410 19.80 45.57 -32.18
CA ASP A 410 19.97 46.87 -31.52
C ASP A 410 20.84 47.84 -32.36
N PHE A 411 21.77 47.32 -33.19
CA PHE A 411 22.57 48.10 -34.12
C PHE A 411 21.92 48.30 -35.48
N GLY A 412 20.71 47.81 -35.70
CA GLY A 412 20.00 47.94 -36.98
C GLY A 412 20.55 47.06 -38.09
N MET A 413 21.32 46.01 -37.76
CA MET A 413 21.92 45.06 -38.69
C MET A 413 21.21 43.70 -38.71
N GLY A 414 20.35 43.43 -37.73
CA GLY A 414 19.64 42.17 -37.57
C GLY A 414 18.15 42.25 -37.96
N GLU A 415 17.59 41.11 -38.32
CA GLU A 415 16.17 40.98 -38.61
C GLU A 415 15.38 40.56 -37.35
N VAL A 416 14.15 41.07 -37.16
CA VAL A 416 13.26 40.69 -36.04
C VAL A 416 13.02 39.18 -36.01
N LYS A 417 12.96 38.55 -37.19
CA LYS A 417 12.79 37.10 -37.32
C LYS A 417 13.91 36.32 -36.64
N ASP A 418 15.17 36.68 -36.85
CA ASP A 418 16.31 35.95 -36.34
C ASP A 418 16.37 36.09 -34.79
N LEU A 419 15.98 37.24 -34.25
CA LEU A 419 15.82 37.47 -32.84
C LEU A 419 14.71 36.57 -32.24
N ILE A 420 13.54 36.47 -32.92
CA ILE A 420 12.42 35.59 -32.49
C ILE A 420 12.86 34.14 -32.52
N ASP A 421 13.51 33.66 -33.56
CA ASP A 421 13.99 32.29 -33.70
C ASP A 421 15.02 31.93 -32.60
N ALA A 422 15.93 32.84 -32.27
CA ALA A 422 16.90 32.67 -31.19
C ALA A 422 16.21 32.62 -29.81
N MET A 423 15.25 33.52 -29.55
CA MET A 423 14.44 33.51 -28.31
C MET A 423 13.63 32.23 -28.16
N ARG A 424 12.93 31.81 -29.19
CA ARG A 424 12.16 30.55 -29.22
C ARG A 424 13.06 29.38 -28.86
N LYS A 425 14.26 29.32 -29.47
CA LYS A 425 15.18 28.21 -29.21
C LYS A 425 15.78 28.25 -27.80
N GLU A 426 16.06 29.41 -27.25
CA GLU A 426 16.50 29.55 -25.85
C GLU A 426 15.41 29.06 -24.87
N LEU A 427 14.14 29.49 -25.05
CA LEU A 427 13.04 29.08 -24.23
C LEU A 427 12.79 27.56 -24.33
N GLU A 428 12.76 27.02 -25.55
CA GLU A 428 12.61 25.58 -25.79
C GLU A 428 13.68 24.79 -25.04
N LEU A 429 14.94 25.18 -25.11
CA LEU A 429 16.05 24.49 -24.45
C LEU A 429 16.01 24.66 -22.93
N LYS A 430 15.56 25.82 -22.41
CA LYS A 430 15.32 25.99 -20.96
C LYS A 430 14.26 25.01 -20.44
N LEU A 431 13.15 24.95 -21.13
CA LEU A 431 12.06 24.01 -20.76
C LEU A 431 12.51 22.55 -20.89
N GLN A 432 13.19 22.22 -21.99
CA GLN A 432 13.76 20.89 -22.18
C GLN A 432 14.75 20.53 -21.07
N LEU A 433 15.65 21.42 -20.68
CA LEU A 433 16.63 21.15 -19.63
C LEU A 433 15.93 20.78 -18.32
N LYS A 434 14.91 21.53 -17.90
CA LYS A 434 14.17 21.22 -16.67
C LYS A 434 13.43 19.87 -16.78
N GLN A 435 12.87 19.57 -17.93
CA GLN A 435 12.26 18.27 -18.19
C GLN A 435 13.30 17.13 -18.15
N ARG A 436 14.52 17.33 -18.74
CA ARG A 436 15.60 16.33 -18.68
C ARG A 436 16.12 16.11 -17.26
N ILE A 437 16.20 17.15 -16.45
CA ILE A 437 16.58 17.03 -15.04
C ILE A 437 15.51 16.21 -14.28
N PHE A 438 14.23 16.46 -14.51
CA PHE A 438 13.16 15.63 -13.94
C PHE A 438 13.24 14.16 -14.38
N GLU A 439 13.46 13.92 -15.68
CA GLU A 439 13.64 12.55 -16.22
C GLU A 439 14.86 11.85 -15.60
N TYR A 440 15.95 12.58 -15.39
CA TYR A 440 17.14 12.06 -14.70
C TYR A 440 16.84 11.69 -13.25
N ASN A 441 16.24 12.61 -12.49
CA ASN A 441 15.89 12.40 -11.10
C ASN A 441 14.96 11.19 -10.93
N SER A 442 13.92 11.08 -11.77
CA SER A 442 13.00 9.94 -11.80
C SER A 442 13.70 8.63 -12.18
N SER A 443 14.62 8.66 -13.17
CA SER A 443 15.39 7.49 -13.60
C SER A 443 16.34 7.00 -12.51
N LEU A 444 16.98 7.91 -11.79
CA LEU A 444 17.86 7.60 -10.67
C LEU A 444 17.07 7.05 -9.48
N ALA A 445 15.89 7.61 -9.19
CA ALA A 445 14.98 7.07 -8.17
C ALA A 445 14.52 5.64 -8.50
N LYS A 446 14.19 5.36 -9.76
CA LYS A 446 13.86 4.01 -10.25
C LYS A 446 15.04 3.04 -10.11
N LEU A 447 16.26 3.50 -10.41
CA LEU A 447 17.47 2.69 -10.24
C LEU A 447 17.71 2.37 -8.76
N ASN A 448 17.62 3.36 -7.87
CA ASN A 448 17.78 3.15 -6.43
C ASN A 448 16.71 2.19 -5.89
N LYS A 449 15.43 2.40 -6.23
CA LYS A 449 14.35 1.50 -5.84
C LYS A 449 14.60 0.07 -6.34
N SER A 450 15.05 -0.10 -7.59
CA SER A 450 15.36 -1.42 -8.15
C SER A 450 16.55 -2.10 -7.47
N ALA A 451 17.44 -1.32 -6.86
CA ALA A 451 18.55 -1.80 -6.04
C ALA A 451 18.19 -1.97 -4.54
N GLY A 452 16.97 -1.64 -4.14
CA GLY A 452 16.57 -1.67 -2.71
C GLY A 452 17.26 -0.59 -1.86
N ILE A 453 17.65 0.53 -2.48
CA ILE A 453 18.26 1.69 -1.82
C ILE A 453 17.16 2.71 -1.51
N PRO A 454 17.08 3.24 -0.28
CA PRO A 454 16.06 4.23 0.09
C PRO A 454 16.14 5.50 -0.76
N LEU A 455 15.00 6.01 -1.22
CA LEU A 455 14.95 7.22 -2.06
C LEU A 455 15.37 8.50 -1.31
N THR A 456 15.25 8.50 0.01
CA THR A 456 15.68 9.60 0.88
C THR A 456 17.17 9.89 0.78
N THR A 457 17.99 8.89 0.39
CA THR A 457 19.44 9.06 0.18
C THR A 457 19.77 9.99 -1.00
N LEU A 458 18.85 10.15 -1.96
CA LEU A 458 19.01 11.02 -3.11
C LEU A 458 18.88 12.52 -2.77
N ILE A 459 18.25 12.83 -1.64
CA ILE A 459 17.88 14.22 -1.28
C ILE A 459 18.74 14.75 -0.14
N THR A 460 19.44 13.88 0.58
CA THR A 460 20.26 14.25 1.75
C THR A 460 21.67 14.73 1.39
N ASN A 461 22.03 14.70 0.12
CA ASN A 461 23.30 15.21 -0.43
C ASN A 461 23.03 16.45 -1.25
#